data_b93fc306c355036f8d404c0a706050b4
#
_entry.id   b93fc306c355036f8d404c0a706050b4
#
_cell.length_a   1.000
_cell.length_b   1.000
_cell.length_c   1.000
_cell.angle_alpha   90.00
_cell.angle_beta   90.00
_cell.angle_gamma   90.00
#
_symmetry.space_group_name_H-M   'P 1'
#
loop_
_entity.id
_entity.type
_entity.pdbx_description
1 polymer ?
#
loop_
_entity_poly.entity_id
_entity_poly.type
_entity_poly.pdbx_seq_one_letter_code
_entity_poly.pdbx_strand_id
1 'polypeptide(L)'
;EEIKNIVKCVKENFKGVDILINSAGIFPNEDLFTIDDEAYLKVMNINFRSAFIFTREFSKYMSREKWGRIVNIGSSSAYSGFGGTSLYCATKHALLGFSRAIHDELKKFNVRSYYISPSSTQSKMGMTTKGQDYETFLHPSDIAKYVVFSISFDSNIISEEIFLKRMLIK
;
A
#
# COMPACT_ATOMS: atom_id res chain seq x y z
N GLU A 1 13.93 -9.45 10.54
CA GLU A 1 14.98 -8.67 11.22
C GLU A 1 15.11 -7.26 10.61
N GLU A 2 15.21 -7.11 9.29
CA GLU A 2 15.39 -5.82 8.60
C GLU A 2 14.34 -4.77 9.01
N ILE A 3 13.06 -5.13 9.02
CA ILE A 3 11.98 -4.20 9.43
C ILE A 3 12.18 -3.68 10.86
N LYS A 4 12.62 -4.55 11.79
CA LYS A 4 12.90 -4.15 13.17
C LYS A 4 14.08 -3.19 13.25
N ASN A 5 15.10 -3.42 12.43
CA ASN A 5 16.28 -2.54 12.35
C ASN A 5 15.91 -1.16 11.81
N ILE A 6 15.04 -1.09 10.77
CA ILE A 6 14.52 0.19 10.25
C ILE A 6 13.73 0.93 11.34
N VAL A 7 12.81 0.25 12.01
CA VAL A 7 12.01 0.86 13.09
C VAL A 7 12.92 1.37 14.22
N LYS A 8 13.92 0.60 14.60
CA LYS A 8 14.90 1.01 15.61
C LYS A 8 15.67 2.25 15.16
N CYS A 9 16.24 2.22 13.95
CA CYS A 9 16.98 3.34 13.37
C CYS A 9 16.14 4.63 13.33
N VAL A 10 14.88 4.55 12.91
CA VAL A 10 13.98 5.71 12.90
C VAL A 10 13.74 6.25 14.32
N LYS A 11 13.49 5.36 15.29
CA LYS A 11 13.26 5.76 16.68
C LYS A 11 14.50 6.38 17.35
N GLU A 12 15.70 5.98 16.95
CA GLU A 12 16.95 6.49 17.50
C GLU A 12 17.37 7.84 16.90
N ASN A 13 17.01 8.10 15.64
CA ASN A 13 17.46 9.28 14.91
C ASN A 13 16.39 10.36 14.71
N PHE A 14 15.11 10.04 14.93
CA PHE A 14 14.00 10.96 14.72
C PHE A 14 13.02 10.91 15.91
N LYS A 15 12.31 12.01 16.13
CA LYS A 15 11.25 12.05 17.16
C LYS A 15 10.11 11.09 16.86
N GLY A 16 9.81 10.88 15.58
CA GLY A 16 8.78 9.99 15.08
C GLY A 16 8.58 10.13 13.57
N VAL A 17 7.48 9.61 13.08
CA VAL A 17 7.08 9.66 11.66
C VAL A 17 5.70 10.29 11.59
N ASP A 18 5.57 11.39 10.87
CA ASP A 18 4.31 12.11 10.65
C ASP A 18 3.54 11.53 9.45
N ILE A 19 4.27 11.10 8.42
CA ILE A 19 3.71 10.55 7.17
C ILE A 19 4.40 9.22 6.89
N LEU A 20 3.60 8.15 6.82
CA LEU A 20 4.05 6.81 6.46
C LEU A 20 3.45 6.41 5.10
N ILE A 21 4.31 6.08 4.14
CA ILE A 21 3.88 5.57 2.83
C ILE A 21 4.34 4.12 2.67
N ASN A 22 3.41 3.18 2.78
CA ASN A 22 3.63 1.77 2.55
C ASN A 22 3.51 1.47 1.05
N SER A 23 4.63 1.43 0.35
CA SER A 23 4.70 1.21 -1.11
C SER A 23 5.42 -0.08 -1.50
N ALA A 24 6.04 -0.77 -0.55
CA ALA A 24 6.73 -2.03 -0.84
C ALA A 24 5.75 -3.11 -1.33
N GLY A 25 6.14 -3.83 -2.37
CA GLY A 25 5.33 -4.93 -2.89
C GLY A 25 6.02 -5.68 -4.01
N ILE A 26 5.70 -6.96 -4.11
CA ILE A 26 6.11 -7.85 -5.19
C ILE A 26 4.87 -8.51 -5.80
N PHE A 27 4.97 -8.89 -7.06
CA PHE A 27 3.90 -9.52 -7.83
C PHE A 27 4.39 -10.87 -8.37
N PRO A 28 4.20 -11.96 -7.64
CA PRO A 28 4.37 -13.29 -8.20
C PRO A 28 3.21 -13.55 -9.17
N ASN A 29 3.54 -13.92 -10.39
CA ASN A 29 2.59 -14.42 -11.38
C ASN A 29 2.78 -15.94 -11.47
N GLU A 30 2.22 -16.65 -10.49
CA GLU A 30 2.42 -18.08 -10.30
C GLU A 30 1.07 -18.79 -10.20
N ASP A 31 1.04 -20.01 -10.74
CA ASP A 31 -0.13 -20.88 -10.61
C ASP A 31 -0.31 -21.34 -9.17
N LEU A 32 -1.56 -21.45 -8.73
CA LEU A 32 -1.90 -21.87 -7.36
C LEU A 32 -1.23 -23.17 -6.94
N PHE A 33 -1.06 -24.11 -7.87
CA PHE A 33 -0.47 -25.43 -7.60
C PHE A 33 1.07 -25.40 -7.48
N THR A 34 1.73 -24.31 -7.89
CA THR A 34 3.19 -24.18 -7.84
C THR A 34 3.70 -23.29 -6.72
N ILE A 35 2.79 -22.56 -6.04
CA ILE A 35 3.14 -21.71 -4.91
C ILE A 35 3.50 -22.58 -3.70
N ASP A 36 4.76 -22.55 -3.29
CA ASP A 36 5.21 -23.19 -2.05
C ASP A 36 5.10 -22.25 -0.82
N ASP A 37 5.36 -22.81 0.36
CA ASP A 37 5.28 -22.06 1.62
C ASP A 37 6.31 -20.92 1.69
N GLU A 38 7.47 -21.06 1.06
CA GLU A 38 8.50 -20.03 1.03
C GLU A 38 8.04 -18.82 0.19
N ALA A 39 7.50 -19.06 -0.99
CA ALA A 39 6.92 -18.04 -1.84
C ALA A 39 5.74 -17.36 -1.14
N TYR A 40 4.84 -18.13 -0.51
CA TYR A 40 3.73 -17.60 0.27
C TYR A 40 4.22 -16.67 1.38
N LEU A 41 5.15 -17.10 2.22
CA LEU A 41 5.68 -16.30 3.32
C LEU A 41 6.40 -15.05 2.84
N LYS A 42 7.17 -15.15 1.76
CA LYS A 42 7.87 -14.01 1.14
C LYS A 42 6.88 -12.93 0.70
N VAL A 43 5.85 -13.32 -0.06
CA VAL A 43 4.85 -12.38 -0.59
C VAL A 43 4.05 -11.74 0.54
N MET A 44 3.58 -12.54 1.51
CA MET A 44 2.84 -12.03 2.67
C MET A 44 3.70 -11.09 3.52
N ASN A 45 4.97 -11.43 3.75
CA ASN A 45 5.88 -10.60 4.53
C ASN A 45 6.14 -9.24 3.86
N ILE A 46 6.33 -9.21 2.55
CA ILE A 46 6.62 -7.97 1.82
C ILE A 46 5.34 -7.14 1.63
N ASN A 47 4.27 -7.75 1.11
CA ASN A 47 3.10 -7.00 0.65
C ASN A 47 2.15 -6.58 1.78
N PHE A 48 2.13 -7.31 2.90
CA PHE A 48 1.19 -7.04 3.99
C PHE A 48 1.88 -6.85 5.34
N ARG A 49 2.69 -7.83 5.79
CA ARG A 49 3.27 -7.81 7.13
C ARG A 49 4.18 -6.59 7.36
N SER A 50 4.91 -6.14 6.34
CA SER A 50 5.75 -4.92 6.44
C SER A 50 4.91 -3.69 6.75
N ALA A 51 3.83 -3.48 5.98
CA ALA A 51 2.90 -2.37 6.18
C ALA A 51 2.23 -2.41 7.57
N PHE A 52 1.82 -3.61 8.01
CA PHE A 52 1.27 -3.81 9.36
C PHE A 52 2.26 -3.40 10.45
N ILE A 53 3.52 -3.85 10.37
CA ILE A 53 4.53 -3.56 11.41
C ILE A 53 4.86 -2.07 11.43
N PHE A 54 5.14 -1.45 10.28
CA PHE A 54 5.46 -0.02 10.23
C PHE A 54 4.29 0.83 10.73
N THR A 55 3.08 0.51 10.30
CA THR A 55 1.89 1.20 10.78
C THR A 55 1.74 1.09 12.29
N ARG A 56 1.82 -0.12 12.86
CA ARG A 56 1.73 -0.36 14.29
C ARG A 56 2.77 0.42 15.10
N GLU A 57 4.00 0.49 14.58
CA GLU A 57 5.10 1.13 15.33
C GLU A 57 5.09 2.66 15.22
N PHE A 58 4.72 3.21 14.06
CA PHE A 58 4.76 4.65 13.85
C PHE A 58 3.44 5.36 14.20
N SER A 59 2.31 4.68 14.11
CA SER A 59 1.02 5.27 14.54
C SER A 59 0.98 5.63 16.03
N LYS A 60 1.81 4.99 16.87
CA LYS A 60 1.94 5.34 18.28
C LYS A 60 2.40 6.79 18.50
N TYR A 61 3.36 7.24 17.69
CA TYR A 61 3.83 8.64 17.70
C TYR A 61 2.73 9.55 17.15
N MET A 62 2.19 9.25 15.97
CA MET A 62 1.12 10.02 15.33
C MET A 62 -0.07 10.23 16.27
N SER A 63 -0.47 9.18 17.01
CA SER A 63 -1.59 9.25 17.95
C SER A 63 -1.32 10.17 19.14
N ARG A 64 -0.07 10.23 19.63
CA ARG A 64 0.32 11.16 20.72
C ARG A 64 0.31 12.61 20.24
N GLU A 65 0.86 12.84 19.05
CA GLU A 65 0.92 14.17 18.42
C GLU A 65 -0.44 14.62 17.85
N LYS A 66 -1.47 13.76 17.88
CA LYS A 66 -2.80 13.99 17.32
C LYS A 66 -2.78 14.45 15.86
N TRP A 67 -1.83 13.93 15.12
CA TRP A 67 -1.68 14.14 13.69
C TRP A 67 -0.89 13.02 13.05
N GLY A 68 -1.34 12.55 11.89
CA GLY A 68 -0.61 11.58 11.09
C GLY A 68 -1.30 11.22 9.79
N ARG A 69 -0.51 10.77 8.82
CA ARG A 69 -0.98 10.33 7.50
C ARG A 69 -0.36 8.98 7.17
N ILE A 70 -1.18 7.98 6.97
CA ILE A 70 -0.76 6.63 6.59
C ILE A 70 -1.32 6.36 5.20
N VAL A 71 -0.44 6.12 4.23
CA VAL A 71 -0.82 5.81 2.85
C VAL A 71 -0.40 4.39 2.52
N ASN A 72 -1.36 3.57 2.15
CA ASN A 72 -1.15 2.21 1.70
C ASN A 72 -1.31 2.17 0.17
N ILE A 73 -0.21 1.89 -0.55
CA ILE A 73 -0.26 1.71 -2.01
C ILE A 73 -0.79 0.31 -2.29
N GLY A 74 -2.04 0.28 -2.66
CA GLY A 74 -2.81 -0.91 -2.96
C GLY A 74 -2.67 -1.40 -4.39
N SER A 75 -3.79 -1.84 -4.94
CA SER A 75 -3.94 -2.27 -6.34
C SER A 75 -5.42 -2.43 -6.66
N SER A 76 -5.79 -2.30 -7.93
CA SER A 76 -7.10 -2.75 -8.43
C SER A 76 -7.40 -4.22 -8.11
N SER A 77 -6.35 -5.03 -7.93
CA SER A 77 -6.44 -6.44 -7.49
C SER A 77 -6.97 -6.64 -6.07
N ALA A 78 -7.21 -5.57 -5.30
CA ALA A 78 -7.90 -5.65 -4.02
C ALA A 78 -9.43 -5.68 -4.15
N TYR A 79 -9.96 -5.50 -5.37
CA TYR A 79 -11.40 -5.47 -5.65
C TYR A 79 -11.83 -6.55 -6.64
N SER A 80 -10.89 -7.36 -7.13
CA SER A 80 -11.13 -8.42 -8.11
C SER A 80 -10.10 -9.53 -7.96
N GLY A 81 -10.41 -10.69 -8.55
CA GLY A 81 -9.50 -11.84 -8.65
C GLY A 81 -9.17 -12.15 -10.09
N PHE A 82 -7.94 -12.53 -10.36
CA PHE A 82 -7.48 -12.94 -11.68
C PHE A 82 -6.72 -14.25 -11.58
N GLY A 83 -6.86 -15.12 -12.57
CA GLY A 83 -6.08 -16.36 -12.64
C GLY A 83 -4.57 -16.10 -12.59
N GLY A 84 -3.81 -16.95 -11.92
CA GLY A 84 -2.37 -16.80 -11.72
C GLY A 84 -1.94 -15.68 -10.74
N THR A 85 -2.89 -15.06 -10.02
CA THR A 85 -2.59 -13.95 -9.09
C THR A 85 -3.21 -14.13 -7.71
N SER A 86 -3.61 -15.35 -7.36
CA SER A 86 -4.37 -15.63 -6.14
C SER A 86 -3.70 -15.10 -4.87
N LEU A 87 -2.41 -15.36 -4.70
CA LEU A 87 -1.64 -14.91 -3.54
C LEU A 87 -1.48 -13.38 -3.51
N TYR A 88 -1.20 -12.77 -4.66
CA TYR A 88 -1.10 -11.30 -4.75
C TYR A 88 -2.43 -10.63 -4.41
N CYS A 89 -3.53 -11.11 -5.03
CA CYS A 89 -4.87 -10.61 -4.73
C CYS A 89 -5.19 -10.73 -3.23
N ALA A 90 -4.89 -11.87 -2.62
CA ALA A 90 -5.09 -12.07 -1.17
C ALA A 90 -4.36 -11.00 -0.34
N THR A 91 -3.08 -10.70 -0.66
CA THR A 91 -2.33 -9.67 0.06
C THR A 91 -2.92 -8.26 -0.12
N LYS A 92 -3.42 -7.93 -1.32
CA LYS A 92 -4.00 -6.61 -1.60
C LYS A 92 -5.39 -6.44 -0.99
N HIS A 93 -6.20 -7.50 -0.91
CA HIS A 93 -7.43 -7.52 -0.13
C HIS A 93 -7.16 -7.37 1.38
N ALA A 94 -6.16 -8.08 1.91
CA ALA A 94 -5.74 -7.93 3.31
C ALA A 94 -5.32 -6.50 3.63
N LEU A 95 -4.52 -5.87 2.76
CA LEU A 95 -4.07 -4.50 2.93
C LEU A 95 -5.23 -3.49 2.87
N LEU A 96 -6.22 -3.71 1.99
CA LEU A 96 -7.43 -2.89 1.91
C LEU A 96 -8.24 -2.97 3.22
N GLY A 97 -8.56 -4.20 3.66
CA GLY A 97 -9.29 -4.40 4.92
C GLY A 97 -8.56 -3.80 6.12
N PHE A 98 -7.24 -3.97 6.18
CA PHE A 98 -6.39 -3.36 7.19
C PHE A 98 -6.46 -1.83 7.16
N SER A 99 -6.35 -1.22 5.96
CA SER A 99 -6.40 0.24 5.79
C SER A 99 -7.71 0.85 6.31
N ARG A 100 -8.84 0.19 6.02
CA ARG A 100 -10.17 0.57 6.53
C ARG A 100 -10.23 0.51 8.05
N ALA A 101 -9.80 -0.61 8.63
CA ALA A 101 -9.86 -0.82 10.07
C ALA A 101 -9.01 0.20 10.84
N ILE A 102 -7.76 0.41 10.43
CA ILE A 102 -6.88 1.38 11.11
C ILE A 102 -7.35 2.82 10.94
N HIS A 103 -8.05 3.16 9.84
CA HIS A 103 -8.67 4.48 9.72
C HIS A 103 -9.69 4.68 10.83
N ASP A 104 -10.59 3.74 11.02
CA ASP A 104 -11.64 3.82 12.06
C ASP A 104 -11.05 3.84 13.48
N GLU A 105 -10.02 3.04 13.73
CA GLU A 105 -9.32 3.02 15.03
C GLU A 105 -8.59 4.32 15.35
N LEU A 106 -7.97 4.96 14.35
CA LEU A 106 -7.03 6.07 14.55
C LEU A 106 -7.61 7.46 14.29
N LYS A 107 -8.76 7.57 13.62
CA LYS A 107 -9.40 8.87 13.29
C LYS A 107 -9.63 9.76 14.50
N LYS A 108 -9.91 9.19 15.69
CA LYS A 108 -10.08 9.93 16.95
C LYS A 108 -8.80 10.67 17.41
N PHE A 109 -7.66 10.31 16.86
CA PHE A 109 -6.37 10.97 17.09
C PHE A 109 -5.94 11.86 15.91
N ASN A 110 -6.85 12.16 14.96
CA ASN A 110 -6.53 12.85 13.70
C ASN A 110 -5.44 12.16 12.87
N VAL A 111 -5.34 10.84 13.01
CA VAL A 111 -4.48 10.00 12.15
C VAL A 111 -5.35 9.40 11.06
N ARG A 112 -5.03 9.69 9.81
CA ARG A 112 -5.81 9.30 8.64
C ARG A 112 -5.11 8.21 7.86
N SER A 113 -5.85 7.17 7.49
CA SER A 113 -5.37 6.10 6.61
C SER A 113 -6.01 6.23 5.23
N TYR A 114 -5.19 6.10 4.20
CA TYR A 114 -5.59 6.17 2.80
C TYR A 114 -5.17 4.88 2.09
N TYR A 115 -6.04 4.36 1.25
CA TYR A 115 -5.75 3.27 0.35
C TYR A 115 -5.77 3.78 -1.09
N ILE A 116 -4.60 3.92 -1.71
CA ILE A 116 -4.48 4.34 -3.10
C ILE A 116 -4.37 3.09 -3.96
N SER A 117 -5.34 2.90 -4.86
CA SER A 117 -5.52 1.70 -5.67
C SER A 117 -5.22 1.96 -7.15
N PRO A 118 -3.96 1.95 -7.59
CA PRO A 118 -3.65 2.11 -9.00
C PRO A 118 -3.97 0.83 -9.78
N SER A 119 -4.38 1.01 -11.03
CA SER A 119 -4.33 -0.04 -12.05
C SER A 119 -2.88 -0.25 -12.53
N SER A 120 -2.68 -0.91 -13.67
CA SER A 120 -1.34 -1.17 -14.22
C SER A 120 -0.51 0.12 -14.28
N THR A 121 0.71 0.06 -13.75
CA THR A 121 1.60 1.20 -13.54
C THR A 121 2.94 0.96 -14.22
N GLN A 122 3.52 1.98 -14.83
CA GLN A 122 4.85 1.95 -15.45
C GLN A 122 5.91 1.74 -14.36
N SER A 123 6.32 0.48 -14.20
CA SER A 123 7.28 0.03 -13.18
C SER A 123 7.93 -1.26 -13.63
N LYS A 124 8.99 -1.70 -12.94
CA LYS A 124 9.58 -3.03 -13.18
C LYS A 124 8.54 -4.15 -13.06
N MET A 125 7.63 -4.04 -12.12
CA MET A 125 6.50 -4.97 -11.95
C MET A 125 5.54 -4.87 -13.14
N GLY A 126 5.22 -3.69 -13.62
CA GLY A 126 4.34 -3.47 -14.76
C GLY A 126 4.87 -4.08 -16.06
N MET A 127 6.20 -4.11 -16.26
CA MET A 127 6.83 -4.73 -17.42
C MET A 127 6.57 -6.23 -17.54
N THR A 128 6.22 -6.90 -16.45
CA THR A 128 5.92 -8.34 -16.45
C THR A 128 4.47 -8.65 -16.85
N THR A 129 3.63 -7.63 -17.04
CA THR A 129 2.22 -7.81 -17.39
C THR A 129 2.08 -8.16 -18.86
N LYS A 130 1.56 -9.36 -19.14
CA LYS A 130 1.37 -9.85 -20.52
C LYS A 130 0.06 -9.33 -21.12
N GLY A 131 0.03 -9.15 -22.43
CA GLY A 131 -1.19 -8.84 -23.19
C GLY A 131 -1.73 -7.43 -23.01
N GLN A 132 -0.95 -6.51 -22.45
CA GLN A 132 -1.30 -5.11 -22.27
C GLN A 132 -0.20 -4.19 -22.80
N ASP A 133 -0.59 -3.07 -23.39
CA ASP A 133 0.36 -2.06 -23.89
C ASP A 133 0.89 -1.24 -22.70
N TYR A 134 2.18 -1.41 -22.39
CA TYR A 134 2.87 -0.76 -21.29
C TYR A 134 2.84 0.77 -21.35
N GLU A 135 2.85 1.35 -22.57
CA GLU A 135 2.82 2.80 -22.77
C GLU A 135 1.50 3.42 -22.31
N THR A 136 0.44 2.61 -22.18
CA THR A 136 -0.86 3.04 -21.65
C THR A 136 -0.97 2.99 -20.13
N PHE A 137 0.07 2.50 -19.44
CA PHE A 137 0.05 2.34 -17.99
C PHE A 137 0.16 3.68 -17.27
N LEU A 138 -0.35 3.75 -16.03
CA LEU A 138 -0.25 4.94 -15.19
C LEU A 138 1.22 5.29 -14.94
N HIS A 139 1.54 6.57 -15.05
CA HIS A 139 2.89 7.02 -14.70
C HIS A 139 3.04 7.12 -13.17
N PRO A 140 4.13 6.64 -12.58
CA PRO A 140 4.34 6.68 -11.13
C PRO A 140 4.25 8.07 -10.52
N SER A 141 4.71 9.10 -11.26
CA SER A 141 4.63 10.50 -10.81
C SER A 141 3.19 10.99 -10.64
N ASP A 142 2.26 10.49 -11.45
CA ASP A 142 0.86 10.90 -11.33
C ASP A 142 0.21 10.27 -10.11
N ILE A 143 0.56 9.02 -9.81
CA ILE A 143 0.15 8.38 -8.55
C ILE A 143 0.70 9.17 -7.36
N ALA A 144 1.98 9.58 -7.40
CA ALA A 144 2.60 10.39 -6.36
C ALA A 144 1.90 11.75 -6.16
N LYS A 145 1.48 12.41 -7.24
CA LYS A 145 0.66 13.65 -7.15
C LYS A 145 -0.65 13.43 -6.42
N TYR A 146 -1.35 12.32 -6.71
CA TYR A 146 -2.58 11.95 -5.99
C TYR A 146 -2.32 11.65 -4.52
N VAL A 147 -1.21 10.99 -4.18
CA VAL A 147 -0.80 10.78 -2.78
C VAL A 147 -0.64 12.11 -2.08
N VAL A 148 0.18 13.03 -2.63
CA VAL A 148 0.43 14.36 -2.05
C VAL A 148 -0.88 15.14 -1.90
N PHE A 149 -1.71 15.17 -2.94
CA PHE A 149 -3.02 15.82 -2.90
C PHE A 149 -3.88 15.26 -1.77
N SER A 150 -3.97 13.94 -1.65
CA SER A 150 -4.84 13.29 -0.66
C SER A 150 -4.45 13.60 0.79
N ILE A 151 -3.15 13.66 1.08
CA ILE A 151 -2.65 13.90 2.44
C ILE A 151 -2.55 15.39 2.80
N SER A 152 -2.75 16.30 1.85
CA SER A 152 -2.62 17.76 2.06
C SER A 152 -3.80 18.39 2.81
N PHE A 153 -4.91 17.66 2.97
CA PHE A 153 -6.10 18.18 3.64
C PHE A 153 -6.04 17.95 5.16
N ASP A 154 -6.29 19.01 5.92
CA ASP A 154 -6.44 18.97 7.37
C ASP A 154 -7.88 19.24 7.86
N SER A 155 -8.77 19.62 6.94
CA SER A 155 -10.20 19.81 7.23
C SER A 155 -10.91 18.46 7.45
N ASN A 156 -12.21 18.49 7.76
CA ASN A 156 -13.03 17.29 8.00
C ASN A 156 -13.40 16.52 6.72
N ILE A 157 -12.56 16.61 5.68
CA ILE A 157 -12.73 15.86 4.44
C ILE A 157 -11.67 14.76 4.31
N ILE A 158 -12.07 13.59 3.89
CA ILE A 158 -11.18 12.50 3.53
C ILE A 158 -11.82 11.66 2.43
N SER A 159 -10.99 11.21 1.48
CA SER A 159 -11.29 10.08 0.62
C SER A 159 -10.39 8.93 1.05
N GLU A 160 -10.95 7.98 1.79
CA GLU A 160 -10.18 6.85 2.35
C GLU A 160 -9.66 5.91 1.28
N GLU A 161 -10.41 5.77 0.17
CA GLU A 161 -10.08 4.90 -0.96
C GLU A 161 -10.07 5.70 -2.25
N ILE A 162 -8.94 5.65 -2.95
CA ILE A 162 -8.75 6.35 -4.21
C ILE A 162 -8.41 5.33 -5.28
N PHE A 163 -9.31 5.19 -6.25
CA PHE A 163 -9.16 4.24 -7.36
C PHE A 163 -8.63 4.97 -8.60
N LEU A 164 -7.39 4.65 -9.00
CA LEU A 164 -6.73 5.25 -10.15
C LEU A 164 -6.75 4.28 -11.34
N LYS A 165 -7.51 4.62 -12.36
CA LYS A 165 -7.64 3.81 -13.60
C LYS A 165 -6.94 4.49 -14.77
N ARG A 166 -6.47 3.66 -15.71
CA ARG A 166 -6.03 4.17 -17.00
C ARG A 166 -7.19 4.77 -17.77
N MET A 167 -6.93 5.89 -18.43
CA MET A 167 -7.93 6.53 -19.30
C MET A 167 -8.08 5.75 -20.62
N LEU A 168 -6.98 5.20 -21.14
CA LEU A 168 -6.95 4.43 -22.39
C LEU A 168 -6.58 2.99 -22.10
N ILE A 169 -7.38 2.06 -22.62
CA ILE A 169 -7.08 0.63 -22.68
C ILE A 169 -6.97 0.31 -24.17
N LYS A 170 -5.76 0.10 -24.64
CA LYS A 170 -5.48 -0.42 -25.99
C LYS A 170 -5.07 -1.87 -25.89
#